data_94d2edb7bd30afc00933ad9a9496e1e6
#
_entry.id   94d2edb7bd30afc00933ad9a9496e1e6
#
_cell.length_a   1.000
_cell.length_b   1.000
_cell.length_c   1.000
_cell.angle_alpha   90.00
_cell.angle_beta   90.00
_cell.angle_gamma   90.00
#
_symmetry.space_group_name_H-M   'P 1'
#
loop_
_entity.id
_entity.type
_entity.pdbx_description
1 polymer ?
#
loop_
_entity_poly.entity_id
_entity_poly.type
_entity_poly.pdbx_seq_one_letter_code
_entity_poly.pdbx_strand_id
1 'polypeptide(L)'
;MILAVVIYTGMTWNYGETVVPVRSVGGIYVEEGSLADRIGMQTGDQVIGVNGEEVEYFNQLFSPSAITDRDLSYLVNRNGETVTISTPPNFLDLINEEGRFIDETNSLPSTISRVLPDSPASNAGLQDGDKVVEINGNPVSYWLQLVNIIQNTDESIELTVQRESGLATVEVTPDPETQTIGIQSPNPTDIFEVNRRSYNLAQSAVIGVTKTSDTFTGIIKGIGRMFSGDISVRDNLGGPVAIASITKEATDAGGWIGFWNITAFLSVTLAIMNMLPIPALDGGHFMFLVYEGITRREPSPKVRMGLQQLGFIFLIGLFILVTFNDILRTFGG
;
A
#
# COMPACT_ATOMS: atom_id res chain seq x y z
N MET A 1 -5.77 -19.50 -3.82
CA MET A 1 -4.32 -19.30 -3.64
C MET A 1 -3.47 -19.89 -4.77
N ILE A 2 -3.62 -21.17 -5.16
CA ILE A 2 -2.82 -21.78 -6.25
C ILE A 2 -2.92 -20.96 -7.54
N LEU A 3 -4.12 -20.50 -7.91
CA LEU A 3 -4.31 -19.64 -9.08
C LEU A 3 -3.51 -18.34 -8.98
N ALA A 4 -3.46 -17.69 -7.82
CA ALA A 4 -2.66 -16.48 -7.61
C ALA A 4 -1.16 -16.75 -7.81
N VAL A 5 -0.66 -17.85 -7.24
CA VAL A 5 0.75 -18.29 -7.47
C VAL A 5 1.03 -18.48 -8.95
N VAL A 6 0.15 -19.16 -9.69
CA VAL A 6 0.31 -19.39 -11.13
C VAL A 6 0.31 -18.07 -11.90
N ILE A 7 -0.61 -17.16 -11.58
CA ILE A 7 -0.69 -15.84 -12.23
C ILE A 7 0.57 -15.03 -11.95
N TYR A 8 0.97 -14.85 -10.69
CA TYR A 8 2.17 -14.10 -10.35
C TYR A 8 3.44 -14.72 -10.94
N THR A 9 3.55 -16.06 -10.94
CA THR A 9 4.67 -16.75 -11.60
C THR A 9 4.70 -16.47 -13.09
N GLY A 10 3.56 -16.62 -13.78
CA GLY A 10 3.46 -16.37 -15.23
C GLY A 10 3.76 -14.92 -15.59
N MET A 11 3.28 -13.98 -14.79
CA MET A 11 3.55 -12.55 -14.97
C MET A 11 5.04 -12.23 -14.78
N THR A 12 5.65 -12.70 -13.70
CA THR A 12 7.07 -12.47 -13.41
C THR A 12 7.96 -13.10 -14.48
N TRP A 13 7.60 -14.30 -14.96
CA TRP A 13 8.35 -14.97 -16.02
C TRP A 13 8.24 -14.25 -17.36
N ASN A 14 7.02 -13.79 -17.72
CA ASN A 14 6.78 -13.19 -19.06
C ASN A 14 7.14 -11.70 -19.12
N TYR A 15 6.84 -10.97 -18.05
CA TYR A 15 7.02 -9.50 -18.01
C TYR A 15 8.23 -9.06 -17.18
N GLY A 16 8.79 -9.94 -16.34
CA GLY A 16 9.82 -9.55 -15.37
C GLY A 16 9.28 -8.70 -14.23
N GLU A 17 10.18 -8.04 -13.52
CA GLU A 17 9.85 -7.02 -12.51
C GLU A 17 10.50 -5.70 -12.86
N THR A 18 9.76 -4.64 -12.63
CA THR A 18 10.31 -3.29 -12.65
C THR A 18 11.01 -3.06 -11.32
N VAL A 19 12.29 -2.75 -11.37
CA VAL A 19 13.14 -2.46 -10.20
C VAL A 19 13.74 -1.07 -10.33
N VAL A 20 13.84 -0.36 -9.23
CA VAL A 20 14.40 0.98 -9.17
C VAL A 20 15.86 0.89 -8.71
N PRO A 21 16.84 1.32 -9.52
CA PRO A 21 18.23 1.40 -9.08
C PRO A 21 18.36 2.34 -7.88
N VAL A 22 19.08 1.92 -6.84
CA VAL A 22 19.31 2.74 -5.64
C VAL A 22 19.90 4.11 -5.99
N ARG A 23 20.80 4.17 -6.97
CA ARG A 23 21.42 5.42 -7.43
C ARG A 23 20.44 6.45 -7.99
N SER A 24 19.26 6.02 -8.50
CA SER A 24 18.24 6.92 -9.03
C SER A 24 17.31 7.46 -7.95
N VAL A 25 17.32 6.85 -6.77
CA VAL A 25 16.58 7.31 -5.60
C VAL A 25 17.44 8.33 -4.87
N GLY A 26 16.98 9.55 -4.77
CA GLY A 26 17.67 10.62 -4.06
C GLY A 26 17.60 10.47 -2.54
N GLY A 27 17.77 11.60 -1.84
CA GLY A 27 17.53 11.63 -0.39
C GLY A 27 16.07 11.34 -0.06
N ILE A 28 15.83 10.74 1.10
CA ILE A 28 14.48 10.42 1.59
C ILE A 28 13.95 11.51 2.52
N TYR A 29 12.64 11.65 2.60
CA TYR A 29 11.98 12.36 3.69
C TYR A 29 11.81 11.41 4.88
N VAL A 30 12.18 11.89 6.06
CA VAL A 30 12.01 11.20 7.34
C VAL A 30 11.08 12.04 8.21
N GLU A 31 9.93 11.47 8.53
CA GLU A 31 8.94 12.09 9.41
C GLU A 31 9.41 12.02 10.86
N GLU A 32 9.24 13.10 11.61
CA GLU A 32 9.59 13.17 13.03
C GLU A 32 8.80 12.14 13.85
N GLY A 33 9.47 11.39 14.70
CA GLY A 33 8.91 10.32 15.51
C GLY A 33 8.66 9.00 14.76
N SER A 34 8.83 8.95 13.44
CA SER A 34 8.74 7.71 12.65
C SER A 34 9.80 6.68 13.06
N LEU A 35 9.63 5.44 12.63
CA LEU A 35 10.65 4.40 12.88
C LEU A 35 12.01 4.76 12.27
N ALA A 36 12.02 5.41 11.10
CA ALA A 36 13.24 5.87 10.45
C ALA A 36 13.95 6.95 11.29
N ASP A 37 13.22 7.92 11.83
CA ASP A 37 13.76 8.94 12.73
C ASP A 37 14.33 8.32 14.02
N ARG A 38 13.59 7.41 14.65
CA ARG A 38 14.01 6.75 15.90
C ARG A 38 15.28 5.91 15.77
N ILE A 39 15.60 5.39 14.59
CA ILE A 39 16.86 4.70 14.34
C ILE A 39 17.98 5.64 13.92
N GLY A 40 17.69 6.95 13.74
CA GLY A 40 18.67 7.99 13.42
C GLY A 40 18.85 8.30 11.94
N MET A 41 17.91 7.89 11.08
CA MET A 41 17.81 8.41 9.71
C MET A 41 17.38 9.88 9.74
N GLN A 42 17.79 10.64 8.75
CA GLN A 42 17.47 12.06 8.61
C GLN A 42 16.95 12.37 7.22
N THR A 43 16.10 13.38 7.13
CA THR A 43 15.65 13.89 5.83
C THR A 43 16.86 14.33 5.00
N GLY A 44 16.94 13.85 3.76
CA GLY A 44 18.07 14.05 2.87
C GLY A 44 19.05 12.86 2.80
N ASP A 45 18.96 11.88 3.70
CA ASP A 45 19.74 10.64 3.62
C ASP A 45 19.41 9.88 2.35
N GLN A 46 20.40 9.53 1.56
CA GLN A 46 20.26 8.60 0.45
C GLN A 46 20.63 7.19 0.93
N VAL A 47 19.66 6.29 0.98
CA VAL A 47 19.91 4.91 1.42
C VAL A 47 20.57 4.13 0.28
N ILE A 48 21.81 3.68 0.49
CA ILE A 48 22.66 3.07 -0.55
C ILE A 48 22.97 1.60 -0.32
N GLY A 49 22.73 1.06 0.89
CA GLY A 49 23.10 -0.31 1.19
C GLY A 49 22.48 -0.83 2.47
N VAL A 50 22.72 -2.11 2.74
CA VAL A 50 22.23 -2.84 3.91
C VAL A 50 23.31 -3.84 4.38
N ASN A 51 23.42 -4.01 5.70
CA ASN A 51 24.36 -4.94 6.34
C ASN A 51 25.82 -4.76 5.89
N GLY A 52 26.24 -3.51 5.68
CA GLY A 52 27.61 -3.17 5.29
C GLY A 52 27.90 -3.31 3.78
N GLU A 53 26.95 -3.72 2.97
CA GLU A 53 27.09 -3.88 1.53
C GLU A 53 26.22 -2.89 0.76
N GLU A 54 26.76 -2.24 -0.28
CA GLU A 54 25.97 -1.45 -1.21
C GLU A 54 25.08 -2.38 -2.06
N VAL A 55 23.87 -1.91 -2.38
CA VAL A 55 22.91 -2.64 -3.20
C VAL A 55 22.66 -1.96 -4.53
N GLU A 56 22.33 -2.74 -5.55
CA GLU A 56 22.06 -2.24 -6.89
C GLU A 56 20.64 -1.68 -7.03
N TYR A 57 19.67 -2.34 -6.37
CA TYR A 57 18.25 -2.00 -6.46
C TYR A 57 17.62 -1.75 -5.10
N PHE A 58 16.69 -0.82 -5.04
CA PHE A 58 16.07 -0.35 -3.80
C PHE A 58 15.34 -1.47 -3.04
N ASN A 59 14.67 -2.39 -3.75
CA ASN A 59 14.00 -3.54 -3.14
C ASN A 59 14.93 -4.54 -2.43
N GLN A 60 16.24 -4.51 -2.71
CA GLN A 60 17.22 -5.37 -2.03
C GLN A 60 17.46 -4.93 -0.58
N LEU A 61 17.21 -3.64 -0.25
CA LEU A 61 17.29 -3.11 1.11
C LEU A 61 16.35 -3.84 2.08
N PHE A 62 15.25 -4.40 1.54
CA PHE A 62 14.18 -5.07 2.29
C PHE A 62 14.06 -6.56 1.92
N SER A 63 15.10 -7.13 1.32
CA SER A 63 15.08 -8.56 1.01
C SER A 63 14.96 -9.40 2.29
N PRO A 64 14.25 -10.53 2.28
CA PRO A 64 14.12 -11.39 3.46
C PRO A 64 15.47 -11.76 4.09
N SER A 65 16.51 -11.96 3.28
CA SER A 65 17.86 -12.25 3.76
C SER A 65 18.50 -11.05 4.48
N ALA A 66 18.20 -9.82 4.04
CA ALA A 66 18.72 -8.62 4.67
C ALA A 66 18.03 -8.33 6.01
N ILE A 67 16.69 -8.35 6.01
CA ILE A 67 15.89 -7.92 7.17
C ILE A 67 15.81 -8.98 8.30
N THR A 68 16.19 -10.24 8.06
CA THR A 68 16.26 -11.29 9.10
C THR A 68 17.59 -11.33 9.81
N ASP A 69 18.57 -10.52 9.40
CA ASP A 69 19.84 -10.40 10.10
C ASP A 69 19.64 -9.77 11.47
N ARG A 70 20.32 -10.30 12.49
CA ARG A 70 20.23 -9.78 13.86
C ARG A 70 20.90 -8.42 14.02
N ASP A 71 21.94 -8.19 13.22
CA ASP A 71 22.72 -6.95 13.20
C ASP A 71 22.38 -6.09 11.99
N LEU A 72 21.07 -6.04 11.64
CA LEU A 72 20.57 -5.25 10.52
C LEU A 72 21.03 -3.80 10.65
N SER A 73 21.65 -3.31 9.60
CA SER A 73 22.08 -1.90 9.50
C SER A 73 21.88 -1.39 8.08
N TYR A 74 21.61 -0.11 7.95
CA TYR A 74 21.51 0.57 6.66
C TYR A 74 22.73 1.46 6.43
N LEU A 75 23.24 1.48 5.20
CA LEU A 75 24.22 2.43 4.75
C LEU A 75 23.50 3.60 4.09
N VAL A 76 23.76 4.80 4.56
CA VAL A 76 23.23 6.02 3.96
C VAL A 76 24.38 6.97 3.55
N ASN A 77 24.18 7.65 2.43
CA ASN A 77 25.01 8.78 2.07
C ASN A 77 24.35 10.04 2.63
N ARG A 78 24.99 10.64 3.64
CA ARG A 78 24.56 11.88 4.30
C ARG A 78 25.55 12.99 3.96
N ASN A 79 25.14 13.93 3.12
CA ASN A 79 25.98 15.05 2.70
C ASN A 79 27.35 14.65 2.10
N GLY A 80 27.41 13.51 1.40
CA GLY A 80 28.66 13.00 0.78
C GLY A 80 29.47 12.05 1.68
N GLU A 81 29.04 11.83 2.92
CA GLU A 81 29.68 10.87 3.85
C GLU A 81 28.81 9.61 4.00
N THR A 82 29.45 8.44 3.99
CA THR A 82 28.75 7.17 4.25
C THR A 82 28.60 6.98 5.76
N VAL A 83 27.36 6.90 6.20
CA VAL A 83 26.99 6.67 7.61
C VAL A 83 26.30 5.31 7.74
N THR A 84 26.68 4.53 8.75
CA THR A 84 26.00 3.28 9.09
C THR A 84 24.98 3.54 10.19
N ILE A 85 23.73 3.16 9.93
CA ILE A 85 22.61 3.30 10.85
C ILE A 85 22.20 1.89 11.30
N SER A 86 22.45 1.57 12.57
CA SER A 86 22.10 0.28 13.16
C SER A 86 20.64 0.27 13.61
N THR A 87 19.98 -0.86 13.43
CA THR A 87 18.60 -1.03 13.88
C THR A 87 18.55 -1.77 15.23
N PRO A 88 17.49 -1.58 16.04
CA PRO A 88 17.31 -2.36 17.26
C PRO A 88 17.01 -3.84 16.93
N PRO A 89 17.30 -4.78 17.86
CA PRO A 89 17.09 -6.21 17.61
C PRO A 89 15.65 -6.62 17.28
N ASN A 90 14.67 -5.86 17.75
CA ASN A 90 13.23 -6.05 17.47
C ASN A 90 12.72 -5.23 16.29
N PHE A 91 13.60 -4.80 15.39
CA PHE A 91 13.24 -3.89 14.30
C PHE A 91 12.16 -4.44 13.37
N LEU A 92 12.18 -5.76 13.09
CA LEU A 92 11.13 -6.41 12.31
C LEU A 92 9.76 -6.34 12.97
N ASP A 93 9.72 -6.49 14.30
CA ASP A 93 8.47 -6.38 15.05
C ASP A 93 7.95 -4.94 14.95
N LEU A 94 8.84 -3.95 15.07
CA LEU A 94 8.48 -2.53 14.93
C LEU A 94 7.97 -2.20 13.52
N ILE A 95 8.60 -2.69 12.45
CA ILE A 95 8.07 -2.54 11.08
C ILE A 95 6.68 -3.18 10.96
N ASN A 96 6.48 -4.35 11.56
CA ASN A 96 5.19 -5.05 11.50
C ASN A 96 4.10 -4.33 12.29
N GLU A 97 4.43 -3.72 13.41
CA GLU A 97 3.51 -2.95 14.25
C GLU A 97 3.10 -1.64 13.59
N GLU A 98 4.06 -0.89 13.05
CA GLU A 98 3.80 0.40 12.41
C GLU A 98 3.30 0.25 10.96
N GLY A 99 3.56 -0.91 10.34
CA GLY A 99 3.12 -1.23 8.98
C GLY A 99 3.83 -0.42 7.89
N ARG A 100 4.80 0.42 8.25
CA ARG A 100 5.51 1.33 7.35
C ARG A 100 6.93 1.58 7.86
N PHE A 101 7.88 1.63 6.93
CA PHE A 101 9.24 2.09 7.22
C PHE A 101 9.64 3.14 6.17
N ILE A 102 10.50 2.81 5.23
CA ILE A 102 10.86 3.64 4.08
C ILE A 102 10.63 2.86 2.79
N ASP A 103 10.26 3.56 1.75
CA ASP A 103 10.21 3.06 0.38
C ASP A 103 10.65 4.17 -0.60
N GLU A 104 10.67 3.89 -1.89
CA GLU A 104 11.05 4.87 -2.90
C GLU A 104 10.14 6.12 -2.92
N THR A 105 8.91 6.03 -2.40
CA THR A 105 7.99 7.17 -2.34
C THR A 105 8.45 8.24 -1.35
N ASN A 106 9.28 7.88 -0.36
CA ASN A 106 9.90 8.84 0.55
C ASN A 106 10.84 9.82 -0.16
N SER A 107 11.29 9.48 -1.37
CA SER A 107 12.16 10.32 -2.20
C SER A 107 11.44 11.07 -3.32
N LEU A 108 10.11 10.94 -3.42
CA LEU A 108 9.34 11.66 -4.43
C LEU A 108 9.42 13.17 -4.22
N PRO A 109 9.68 13.95 -5.29
CA PRO A 109 9.67 15.39 -5.21
C PRO A 109 8.27 15.94 -4.90
N SER A 110 8.19 17.11 -4.31
CA SER A 110 6.95 17.85 -4.00
C SER A 110 6.26 18.41 -5.26
N THR A 111 6.27 17.66 -6.35
CA THR A 111 5.63 18.05 -7.62
C THR A 111 4.21 17.50 -7.68
N ILE A 112 3.27 18.34 -8.07
CA ILE A 112 1.87 17.95 -8.27
C ILE A 112 1.75 17.31 -9.65
N SER A 113 1.49 16.01 -9.70
CA SER A 113 1.26 15.31 -10.98
C SER A 113 -0.10 15.69 -11.57
N ARG A 114 -1.11 15.82 -10.73
CA ARG A 114 -2.47 16.15 -11.13
C ARG A 114 -3.22 16.89 -10.05
N VAL A 115 -4.03 17.88 -10.46
CA VAL A 115 -5.01 18.56 -9.62
C VAL A 115 -6.40 18.00 -9.94
N LEU A 116 -7.13 17.57 -8.92
CA LEU A 116 -8.46 17.00 -9.09
C LEU A 116 -9.47 18.14 -9.39
N PRO A 117 -10.41 17.94 -10.33
CA PRO A 117 -11.48 18.89 -10.57
C PRO A 117 -12.32 19.14 -9.31
N ASP A 118 -12.86 20.36 -9.19
CA ASP A 118 -13.72 20.78 -8.09
C ASP A 118 -13.12 20.62 -6.67
N SER A 119 -11.79 20.48 -6.58
CA SER A 119 -11.04 20.36 -5.33
C SER A 119 -10.62 21.72 -4.78
N PRO A 120 -10.25 21.82 -3.48
CA PRO A 120 -9.64 23.02 -2.91
C PRO A 120 -8.43 23.51 -3.71
N ALA A 121 -7.57 22.61 -4.16
CA ALA A 121 -6.39 22.93 -4.98
C ALA A 121 -6.78 23.55 -6.34
N SER A 122 -7.79 22.97 -7.01
CA SER A 122 -8.31 23.51 -8.27
C SER A 122 -8.90 24.90 -8.09
N ASN A 123 -9.69 25.10 -7.04
CA ASN A 123 -10.33 26.37 -6.72
C ASN A 123 -9.30 27.45 -6.34
N ALA A 124 -8.19 27.07 -5.73
CA ALA A 124 -7.08 27.94 -5.38
C ALA A 124 -6.17 28.29 -6.59
N GLY A 125 -6.31 27.59 -7.72
CA GLY A 125 -5.54 27.85 -8.93
C GLY A 125 -4.19 27.12 -9.00
N LEU A 126 -4.04 26.02 -8.24
CA LEU A 126 -2.95 25.06 -8.45
C LEU A 126 -3.11 24.35 -9.80
N GLN A 127 -2.00 23.97 -10.40
CA GLN A 127 -1.95 23.38 -11.74
C GLN A 127 -1.14 22.07 -11.74
N ASP A 128 -1.45 21.22 -12.71
CA ASP A 128 -0.63 20.05 -13.00
C ASP A 128 0.80 20.50 -13.34
N GLY A 129 1.79 19.86 -12.73
CA GLY A 129 3.21 20.21 -12.89
C GLY A 129 3.74 21.26 -11.89
N ASP A 130 2.91 21.87 -11.07
CA ASP A 130 3.38 22.79 -10.01
C ASP A 130 4.32 22.04 -9.06
N LYS A 131 5.52 22.59 -8.82
CA LYS A 131 6.44 22.09 -7.80
C LYS A 131 6.33 22.95 -6.56
N VAL A 132 5.82 22.41 -5.47
CA VAL A 132 5.75 23.11 -4.19
C VAL A 132 7.17 23.22 -3.61
N VAL A 133 7.65 24.45 -3.38
CA VAL A 133 8.99 24.71 -2.85
C VAL A 133 8.98 25.22 -1.42
N GLU A 134 7.85 25.83 -0.97
CA GLU A 134 7.66 26.28 0.41
C GLU A 134 6.19 26.14 0.82
N ILE A 135 5.98 25.93 2.12
CA ILE A 135 4.68 25.99 2.78
C ILE A 135 4.80 26.91 3.99
N ASN A 136 4.00 27.97 4.03
CA ASN A 136 4.04 28.99 5.09
C ASN A 136 5.48 29.52 5.32
N GLY A 137 6.25 29.71 4.24
CA GLY A 137 7.64 30.18 4.29
C GLY A 137 8.67 29.11 4.69
N ASN A 138 8.27 27.86 4.94
CA ASN A 138 9.18 26.76 5.25
C ASN A 138 9.47 25.92 4.00
N PRO A 139 10.75 25.61 3.71
CA PRO A 139 11.12 24.85 2.52
C PRO A 139 10.54 23.44 2.53
N VAL A 140 10.03 23.00 1.36
CA VAL A 140 9.50 21.65 1.12
C VAL A 140 10.17 21.08 -0.12
N SER A 141 10.66 19.86 -0.01
CA SER A 141 11.35 19.16 -1.10
C SER A 141 10.72 17.84 -1.49
N TYR A 142 9.97 17.24 -0.59
CA TYR A 142 9.44 15.88 -0.74
C TYR A 142 7.92 15.86 -0.70
N TRP A 143 7.34 14.95 -1.49
CA TRP A 143 5.88 14.76 -1.55
C TRP A 143 5.28 14.40 -0.18
N LEU A 144 5.89 13.46 0.54
CA LEU A 144 5.38 13.04 1.85
C LEU A 144 5.48 14.16 2.90
N GLN A 145 6.46 15.05 2.79
CA GLN A 145 6.54 16.24 3.63
C GLN A 145 5.36 17.18 3.38
N LEU A 146 5.02 17.41 2.09
CA LEU A 146 3.85 18.19 1.68
C LEU A 146 2.55 17.58 2.22
N VAL A 147 2.37 16.26 2.03
CA VAL A 147 1.17 15.53 2.51
C VAL A 147 1.06 15.61 4.03
N ASN A 148 2.15 15.40 4.75
CA ASN A 148 2.16 15.45 6.21
C ASN A 148 1.71 16.82 6.74
N ILE A 149 2.20 17.92 6.15
CA ILE A 149 1.81 19.27 6.56
C ILE A 149 0.31 19.52 6.27
N ILE A 150 -0.18 19.11 5.09
CA ILE A 150 -1.58 19.29 4.69
C ILE A 150 -2.52 18.52 5.63
N GLN A 151 -2.19 17.27 5.96
CA GLN A 151 -3.03 16.41 6.79
C GLN A 151 -3.06 16.80 8.28
N ASN A 152 -2.10 17.61 8.72
CA ASN A 152 -2.00 18.03 10.12
C ASN A 152 -2.43 19.50 10.32
N THR A 153 -3.15 20.10 9.37
CA THR A 153 -3.68 21.46 9.51
C THR A 153 -5.12 21.56 8.97
N ASP A 154 -5.95 22.27 9.72
CA ASP A 154 -7.32 22.66 9.31
C ASP A 154 -7.35 24.11 8.84
N GLU A 155 -6.23 24.82 8.95
CA GLU A 155 -6.12 26.25 8.59
C GLU A 155 -5.71 26.41 7.12
N SER A 156 -5.93 27.62 6.58
CA SER A 156 -5.41 28.00 5.27
C SER A 156 -3.89 27.98 5.26
N ILE A 157 -3.30 27.37 4.24
CA ILE A 157 -1.85 27.27 4.02
C ILE A 157 -1.45 28.06 2.79
N GLU A 158 -0.33 28.76 2.89
CA GLU A 158 0.30 29.46 1.77
C GLU A 158 1.33 28.52 1.12
N LEU A 159 1.10 28.18 -0.15
CA LEU A 159 2.02 27.37 -0.96
C LEU A 159 2.79 28.25 -1.93
N THR A 160 4.12 28.26 -1.86
CA THR A 160 4.95 28.80 -2.93
C THR A 160 5.25 27.67 -3.92
N VAL A 161 4.80 27.85 -5.15
CA VAL A 161 4.98 26.87 -6.24
C VAL A 161 5.92 27.42 -7.31
N GLN A 162 6.79 26.58 -7.82
CA GLN A 162 7.63 26.86 -8.97
C GLN A 162 6.95 26.40 -10.25
N ARG A 163 6.77 27.32 -11.21
CA ARG A 163 6.23 27.10 -12.55
C ARG A 163 7.26 27.49 -13.61
N GLU A 164 7.01 27.16 -14.87
CA GLU A 164 7.84 27.66 -15.97
C GLU A 164 7.85 29.21 -16.05
N SER A 165 6.78 29.86 -15.63
CA SER A 165 6.65 31.32 -15.57
C SER A 165 7.34 31.98 -14.37
N GLY A 166 7.87 31.20 -13.44
CA GLY A 166 8.49 31.65 -12.18
C GLY A 166 7.77 31.17 -10.94
N LEU A 167 8.08 31.77 -9.79
CA LEU A 167 7.42 31.47 -8.53
C LEU A 167 6.03 32.10 -8.47
N ALA A 168 5.07 31.36 -7.95
CA ALA A 168 3.72 31.82 -7.66
C ALA A 168 3.32 31.40 -6.24
N THR A 169 2.58 32.27 -5.56
CA THR A 169 2.04 31.97 -4.24
C THR A 169 0.55 31.70 -4.36
N VAL A 170 0.09 30.60 -3.75
CA VAL A 170 -1.28 30.13 -3.78
C VAL A 170 -1.72 29.82 -2.36
N GLU A 171 -2.86 30.38 -1.96
CA GLU A 171 -3.48 30.10 -0.67
C GLU A 171 -4.56 29.03 -0.83
N VAL A 172 -4.49 27.96 -0.04
CA VAL A 172 -5.44 26.85 -0.11
C VAL A 172 -5.78 26.35 1.31
N THR A 173 -7.05 26.04 1.52
CA THR A 173 -7.53 25.44 2.78
C THR A 173 -7.85 23.98 2.53
N PRO A 174 -7.29 23.04 3.30
CA PRO A 174 -7.66 21.64 3.20
C PRO A 174 -9.14 21.41 3.47
N ASP A 175 -9.72 20.41 2.84
CA ASP A 175 -11.08 19.98 3.14
C ASP A 175 -11.12 19.42 4.58
N PRO A 176 -12.00 19.93 5.45
CA PRO A 176 -12.00 19.58 6.87
C PRO A 176 -12.44 18.14 7.16
N GLU A 177 -13.14 17.48 6.22
CA GLU A 177 -13.58 16.08 6.40
C GLU A 177 -12.52 15.10 5.94
N THR A 178 -11.82 15.42 4.85
CA THR A 178 -10.83 14.51 4.22
C THR A 178 -9.39 14.87 4.52
N GLN A 179 -9.13 16.07 5.07
CA GLN A 179 -7.80 16.64 5.31
C GLN A 179 -6.90 16.60 4.07
N THR A 180 -7.50 16.87 2.91
CA THR A 180 -6.81 16.89 1.61
C THR A 180 -7.13 18.16 0.83
N ILE A 181 -6.28 18.49 -0.14
CA ILE A 181 -6.52 19.60 -1.07
C ILE A 181 -6.86 19.13 -2.48
N GLY A 182 -6.85 17.82 -2.74
CA GLY A 182 -7.19 17.24 -4.05
C GLY A 182 -6.05 17.32 -5.06
N ILE A 183 -4.85 16.93 -4.66
CA ILE A 183 -3.67 16.79 -5.52
C ILE A 183 -3.17 15.33 -5.54
N GLN A 184 -2.49 14.95 -6.61
CA GLN A 184 -1.91 13.61 -6.77
C GLN A 184 -0.38 13.70 -6.89
N SER A 185 0.29 12.69 -6.30
CA SER A 185 1.75 12.51 -6.41
C SER A 185 2.15 12.16 -7.83
N PRO A 186 3.41 12.42 -8.21
CA PRO A 186 3.98 11.81 -9.39
C PRO A 186 4.08 10.28 -9.19
N ASN A 187 4.01 9.55 -10.30
CA ASN A 187 4.24 8.11 -10.27
C ASN A 187 5.75 7.87 -10.08
N PRO A 188 6.20 7.01 -9.15
CA PRO A 188 7.62 6.69 -8.98
C PRO A 188 8.32 6.27 -10.27
N THR A 189 7.62 5.57 -11.17
CA THR A 189 8.17 5.14 -12.47
C THR A 189 8.42 6.28 -13.46
N ASP A 190 7.84 7.46 -13.24
CA ASP A 190 8.05 8.64 -14.08
C ASP A 190 9.20 9.50 -13.54
N ILE A 191 9.55 9.32 -12.26
CA ILE A 191 10.59 10.10 -11.56
C ILE A 191 11.93 9.35 -11.54
N PHE A 192 11.90 8.05 -11.25
CA PHE A 192 13.12 7.26 -11.10
C PHE A 192 13.45 6.48 -12.39
N GLU A 193 14.73 6.26 -12.63
CA GLU A 193 15.13 5.26 -13.60
C GLU A 193 14.55 3.91 -13.19
N VAL A 194 13.92 3.22 -14.13
CA VAL A 194 13.38 1.89 -13.89
C VAL A 194 14.06 0.88 -14.80
N ASN A 195 14.53 -0.20 -14.22
CA ASN A 195 15.10 -1.32 -14.95
C ASN A 195 14.14 -2.50 -14.93
N ARG A 196 14.03 -3.18 -16.07
CA ARG A 196 13.26 -4.41 -16.16
C ARG A 196 14.17 -5.61 -15.92
N ARG A 197 13.93 -6.32 -14.83
CA ARG A 197 14.65 -7.55 -14.50
C ARG A 197 13.86 -8.77 -14.96
N SER A 198 14.48 -9.58 -15.81
CA SER A 198 13.89 -10.85 -16.28
C SER A 198 14.33 -12.01 -15.40
N TYR A 199 13.41 -12.94 -15.17
CA TYR A 199 13.64 -14.10 -14.33
C TYR A 199 13.40 -15.39 -15.11
N ASN A 200 14.14 -16.46 -14.80
CA ASN A 200 13.80 -17.79 -15.28
C ASN A 200 12.56 -18.35 -14.56
N LEU A 201 11.97 -19.42 -15.09
CA LEU A 201 10.75 -20.00 -14.56
C LEU A 201 10.86 -20.39 -13.07
N ALA A 202 12.00 -20.94 -12.64
CA ALA A 202 12.21 -21.36 -11.25
C ALA A 202 12.24 -20.16 -10.30
N GLN A 203 12.96 -19.10 -10.67
CA GLN A 203 12.99 -17.83 -9.93
C GLN A 203 11.60 -17.19 -9.87
N SER A 204 10.90 -17.17 -11.02
CA SER A 204 9.54 -16.63 -11.10
C SER A 204 8.55 -17.41 -10.23
N ALA A 205 8.70 -18.72 -10.09
CA ALA A 205 7.86 -19.51 -9.19
C ALA A 205 8.08 -19.16 -7.72
N VAL A 206 9.33 -18.95 -7.30
CA VAL A 206 9.64 -18.48 -5.93
C VAL A 206 9.00 -17.10 -5.70
N ILE A 207 9.21 -16.16 -6.63
CA ILE A 207 8.63 -14.82 -6.55
C ILE A 207 7.10 -14.88 -6.51
N GLY A 208 6.47 -15.73 -7.31
CA GLY A 208 5.02 -15.92 -7.32
C GLY A 208 4.46 -16.43 -5.99
N VAL A 209 5.17 -17.34 -5.33
CA VAL A 209 4.82 -17.80 -3.96
C VAL A 209 4.98 -16.66 -2.96
N THR A 210 6.09 -15.93 -2.99
CA THR A 210 6.35 -14.79 -2.09
C THR A 210 5.26 -13.73 -2.24
N LYS A 211 4.97 -13.26 -3.46
CA LYS A 211 3.91 -12.27 -3.73
C LYS A 211 2.54 -12.72 -3.24
N THR A 212 2.22 -14.00 -3.42
CA THR A 212 0.95 -14.56 -2.91
C THR A 212 0.90 -14.55 -1.39
N SER A 213 2.00 -14.91 -0.73
CA SER A 213 2.13 -14.87 0.73
C SER A 213 2.03 -13.45 1.28
N ASP A 214 2.70 -12.49 0.64
CA ASP A 214 2.67 -11.08 1.03
C ASP A 214 1.25 -10.49 0.87
N THR A 215 0.59 -10.80 -0.25
CA THR A 215 -0.81 -10.41 -0.47
C THR A 215 -1.73 -11.02 0.60
N PHE A 216 -1.58 -12.30 0.92
CA PHE A 216 -2.34 -12.97 1.97
C PHE A 216 -2.14 -12.29 3.33
N THR A 217 -0.89 -12.08 3.71
CA THR A 217 -0.53 -11.45 4.99
C THR A 217 -1.03 -10.00 5.06
N GLY A 218 -0.91 -9.26 3.96
CA GLY A 218 -1.43 -7.89 3.85
C GLY A 218 -2.93 -7.81 4.06
N ILE A 219 -3.71 -8.70 3.44
CA ILE A 219 -5.17 -8.75 3.60
C ILE A 219 -5.54 -9.10 5.05
N ILE A 220 -4.87 -10.09 5.66
CA ILE A 220 -5.13 -10.48 7.06
C ILE A 220 -4.83 -9.33 8.02
N LYS A 221 -3.70 -8.62 7.83
CA LYS A 221 -3.37 -7.42 8.61
C LYS A 221 -4.40 -6.31 8.42
N GLY A 222 -4.83 -6.05 7.17
CA GLY A 222 -5.88 -5.08 6.86
C GLY A 222 -7.19 -5.38 7.58
N ILE A 223 -7.64 -6.65 7.54
CA ILE A 223 -8.82 -7.10 8.29
C ILE A 223 -8.63 -6.89 9.80
N GLY A 224 -7.44 -7.21 10.34
CA GLY A 224 -7.12 -6.97 11.75
C GLY A 224 -7.25 -5.50 12.14
N ARG A 225 -6.75 -4.58 11.32
CA ARG A 225 -6.84 -3.13 11.54
C ARG A 225 -8.26 -2.58 11.43
N MET A 226 -9.13 -3.22 10.63
CA MET A 226 -10.56 -2.90 10.62
C MET A 226 -11.23 -3.29 11.95
N PHE A 227 -10.85 -4.43 12.54
CA PHE A 227 -11.38 -4.86 13.83
C PHE A 227 -10.85 -4.05 15.02
N SER A 228 -9.60 -3.53 14.95
CA SER A 228 -9.07 -2.62 15.97
C SER A 228 -9.64 -1.19 15.89
N GLY A 229 -10.32 -0.86 14.79
CA GLY A 229 -10.89 0.48 14.57
C GLY A 229 -9.92 1.49 13.95
N ASP A 230 -8.71 1.05 13.57
CA ASP A 230 -7.70 1.92 12.93
C ASP A 230 -8.08 2.27 11.48
N ILE A 231 -8.95 1.48 10.87
CA ILE A 231 -9.41 1.65 9.50
C ILE A 231 -10.93 1.53 9.46
N SER A 232 -11.58 2.50 8.79
CA SER A 232 -13.03 2.48 8.59
C SER A 232 -13.49 1.26 7.79
N VAL A 233 -14.34 0.44 8.39
CA VAL A 233 -14.96 -0.72 7.71
C VAL A 233 -15.80 -0.26 6.52
N ARG A 234 -16.55 0.86 6.69
CA ARG A 234 -17.47 1.40 5.67
C ARG A 234 -16.75 1.81 4.39
N ASP A 235 -15.57 2.41 4.53
CA ASP A 235 -14.83 3.00 3.39
C ASP A 235 -13.95 1.97 2.69
N ASN A 236 -13.59 0.90 3.39
CA ASN A 236 -12.67 -0.13 2.89
C ASN A 236 -13.35 -1.46 2.49
N LEU A 237 -14.65 -1.63 2.79
CA LEU A 237 -15.44 -2.75 2.26
C LEU A 237 -16.04 -2.37 0.91
N GLY A 238 -15.39 -2.83 -0.16
CA GLY A 238 -15.91 -2.72 -1.52
C GLY A 238 -16.79 -3.89 -1.91
N GLY A 239 -17.95 -3.61 -2.51
CA GLY A 239 -18.83 -4.58 -3.12
C GLY A 239 -18.58 -4.78 -4.62
N PRO A 240 -19.55 -5.38 -5.34
CA PRO A 240 -19.38 -5.68 -6.77
C PRO A 240 -19.07 -4.47 -7.65
N VAL A 241 -19.63 -3.30 -7.34
CA VAL A 241 -19.40 -2.06 -8.10
C VAL A 241 -17.98 -1.56 -7.87
N ALA A 242 -17.52 -1.53 -6.61
CA ALA A 242 -16.15 -1.15 -6.29
C ALA A 242 -15.13 -2.11 -6.92
N ILE A 243 -15.37 -3.42 -6.89
CA ILE A 243 -14.51 -4.42 -7.56
C ILE A 243 -14.43 -4.14 -9.06
N ALA A 244 -15.55 -3.84 -9.71
CA ALA A 244 -15.57 -3.51 -11.14
C ALA A 244 -14.79 -2.22 -11.44
N SER A 245 -14.95 -1.18 -10.61
CA SER A 245 -14.23 0.09 -10.72
C SER A 245 -12.73 -0.09 -10.57
N ILE A 246 -12.30 -0.76 -9.50
CA ILE A 246 -10.87 -1.04 -9.23
C ILE A 246 -10.28 -1.89 -10.36
N THR A 247 -11.02 -2.88 -10.87
CA THR A 247 -10.57 -3.70 -12.00
C THR A 247 -10.39 -2.87 -13.27
N LYS A 248 -11.34 -1.96 -13.53
CA LYS A 248 -11.24 -1.04 -14.66
C LYS A 248 -10.03 -0.11 -14.50
N GLU A 249 -9.87 0.55 -13.36
CA GLU A 249 -8.75 1.44 -13.08
C GLU A 249 -7.40 0.73 -13.21
N ALA A 250 -7.27 -0.46 -12.62
CA ALA A 250 -6.06 -1.27 -12.73
C ALA A 250 -5.74 -1.66 -14.19
N THR A 251 -6.80 -1.94 -14.98
CA THR A 251 -6.65 -2.30 -16.39
C THR A 251 -6.31 -1.07 -17.24
N ASP A 252 -6.94 0.06 -16.99
CA ASP A 252 -6.70 1.32 -17.71
C ASP A 252 -5.27 1.84 -17.44
N ALA A 253 -4.77 1.70 -16.19
CA ALA A 253 -3.42 2.14 -15.80
C ALA A 253 -2.31 1.15 -16.20
N GLY A 254 -2.54 -0.16 -16.03
CA GLY A 254 -1.53 -1.21 -16.17
C GLY A 254 -1.78 -2.20 -17.33
N GLY A 255 -2.80 -1.98 -18.16
CA GLY A 255 -3.18 -2.90 -19.25
C GLY A 255 -3.43 -4.32 -18.74
N TRP A 256 -2.93 -5.31 -19.51
CA TRP A 256 -3.04 -6.73 -19.13
C TRP A 256 -2.31 -7.09 -17.84
N ILE A 257 -1.25 -6.37 -17.48
CA ILE A 257 -0.53 -6.58 -16.23
C ILE A 257 -1.41 -6.16 -15.04
N GLY A 258 -2.06 -5.01 -15.13
CA GLY A 258 -3.02 -4.53 -14.14
C GLY A 258 -4.19 -5.50 -13.95
N PHE A 259 -4.78 -5.97 -15.07
CA PHE A 259 -5.86 -6.97 -15.04
C PHE A 259 -5.46 -8.26 -14.31
N TRP A 260 -4.29 -8.82 -14.61
CA TRP A 260 -3.85 -10.05 -13.97
C TRP A 260 -3.44 -9.86 -12.52
N ASN A 261 -2.89 -8.69 -12.15
CA ASN A 261 -2.60 -8.36 -10.76
C ASN A 261 -3.88 -8.34 -9.90
N ILE A 262 -4.93 -7.65 -10.36
CA ILE A 262 -6.21 -7.63 -9.63
C ILE A 262 -6.86 -9.02 -9.58
N THR A 263 -6.74 -9.82 -10.64
CA THR A 263 -7.25 -11.20 -10.68
C THR A 263 -6.54 -12.07 -9.64
N ALA A 264 -5.21 -11.95 -9.50
CA ALA A 264 -4.44 -12.65 -8.48
C ALA A 264 -4.84 -12.20 -7.07
N PHE A 265 -4.97 -10.89 -6.84
CA PHE A 265 -5.44 -10.31 -5.58
C PHE A 265 -6.82 -10.85 -5.20
N LEU A 266 -7.79 -10.82 -6.12
CA LEU A 266 -9.15 -11.36 -5.88
C LEU A 266 -9.13 -12.86 -5.60
N SER A 267 -8.23 -13.63 -6.24
CA SER A 267 -8.06 -15.06 -5.96
C SER A 267 -7.56 -15.33 -4.54
N VAL A 268 -6.67 -14.50 -4.02
CA VAL A 268 -6.21 -14.58 -2.61
C VAL A 268 -7.34 -14.17 -1.67
N THR A 269 -8.04 -13.08 -1.97
CA THR A 269 -9.18 -12.58 -1.17
C THR A 269 -10.27 -13.64 -1.04
N LEU A 270 -10.66 -14.28 -2.15
CA LEU A 270 -11.64 -15.36 -2.15
C LEU A 270 -11.16 -16.56 -1.33
N ALA A 271 -9.88 -16.90 -1.38
CA ALA A 271 -9.34 -17.98 -0.56
C ALA A 271 -9.43 -17.64 0.94
N ILE A 272 -9.11 -16.41 1.33
CA ILE A 272 -9.24 -15.94 2.72
C ILE A 272 -10.70 -15.97 3.17
N MET A 273 -11.62 -15.44 2.35
CA MET A 273 -13.04 -15.44 2.67
C MET A 273 -13.59 -16.86 2.86
N ASN A 274 -13.16 -17.81 2.01
CA ASN A 274 -13.56 -19.22 2.15
C ASN A 274 -12.96 -19.91 3.39
N MET A 275 -11.85 -19.40 3.94
CA MET A 275 -11.26 -19.91 5.19
C MET A 275 -11.99 -19.41 6.45
N LEU A 276 -12.84 -18.39 6.35
CA LEU A 276 -13.57 -17.86 7.50
C LEU A 276 -14.52 -18.93 8.09
N PRO A 277 -14.69 -18.97 9.44
CA PRO A 277 -15.53 -19.96 10.11
C PRO A 277 -17.04 -19.63 9.96
N ILE A 278 -17.49 -19.35 8.73
CA ILE A 278 -18.88 -19.05 8.41
C ILE A 278 -19.53 -20.31 7.86
N PRO A 279 -20.63 -20.80 8.46
CA PRO A 279 -21.23 -22.11 8.12
C PRO A 279 -21.67 -22.32 6.67
N ALA A 280 -21.73 -21.29 5.84
CA ALA A 280 -22.05 -21.36 4.42
C ALA A 280 -20.81 -21.42 3.51
N LEU A 281 -19.61 -21.27 4.07
CA LEU A 281 -18.33 -21.30 3.37
C LEU A 281 -17.55 -22.58 3.71
N ASP A 282 -16.47 -22.86 2.97
CA ASP A 282 -15.62 -24.04 3.19
C ASP A 282 -15.03 -24.09 4.60
N GLY A 283 -14.64 -22.92 5.17
CA GLY A 283 -14.17 -22.80 6.55
C GLY A 283 -15.22 -23.24 7.58
N GLY A 284 -16.50 -23.01 7.32
CA GLY A 284 -17.59 -23.53 8.15
C GLY A 284 -17.69 -25.05 8.10
N HIS A 285 -17.48 -25.67 6.94
CA HIS A 285 -17.39 -27.12 6.82
C HIS A 285 -16.18 -27.68 7.58
N PHE A 286 -15.04 -27.00 7.50
CA PHE A 286 -13.86 -27.38 8.27
C PHE A 286 -14.13 -27.33 9.78
N MET A 287 -14.86 -26.33 10.28
CA MET A 287 -15.26 -26.26 11.70
C MET A 287 -16.10 -27.49 12.13
N PHE A 288 -16.98 -27.99 11.28
CA PHE A 288 -17.71 -29.23 11.59
C PHE A 288 -16.80 -30.45 11.69
N LEU A 289 -15.78 -30.55 10.82
CA LEU A 289 -14.76 -31.60 10.88
C LEU A 289 -13.92 -31.52 12.15
N VAL A 290 -13.53 -30.30 12.55
CA VAL A 290 -12.80 -30.07 13.81
C VAL A 290 -13.66 -30.48 15.01
N TYR A 291 -14.95 -30.09 15.03
CA TYR A 291 -15.89 -30.51 16.08
C TYR A 291 -15.99 -32.04 16.16
N GLU A 292 -16.17 -32.72 15.03
CA GLU A 292 -16.23 -34.19 14.96
C GLU A 292 -14.92 -34.81 15.45
N GLY A 293 -13.77 -34.29 15.04
CA GLY A 293 -12.45 -34.78 15.48
C GLY A 293 -12.24 -34.70 16.99
N ILE A 294 -12.72 -33.59 17.62
CA ILE A 294 -12.59 -33.37 19.07
C ILE A 294 -13.63 -34.20 19.85
N THR A 295 -14.91 -34.15 19.43
CA THR A 295 -16.01 -34.77 20.17
C THR A 295 -16.21 -36.23 19.82
N ARG A 296 -15.63 -36.71 18.72
CA ARG A 296 -15.87 -38.03 18.10
C ARG A 296 -17.35 -38.31 17.80
N ARG A 297 -18.11 -37.24 17.57
CA ARG A 297 -19.54 -37.30 17.23
C ARG A 297 -19.83 -36.34 16.09
N GLU A 298 -20.55 -36.83 15.07
CA GLU A 298 -21.02 -35.95 14.02
C GLU A 298 -22.11 -34.99 14.53
N PRO A 299 -22.10 -33.70 14.11
CA PRO A 299 -23.23 -32.82 14.37
C PRO A 299 -24.51 -33.34 13.75
N SER A 300 -25.63 -33.21 14.44
CA SER A 300 -26.89 -33.71 13.88
C SER A 300 -27.21 -32.99 12.56
N PRO A 301 -27.85 -33.70 11.58
CA PRO A 301 -28.18 -33.09 10.28
C PRO A 301 -29.01 -31.81 10.40
N LYS A 302 -29.88 -31.74 11.42
CA LYS A 302 -30.71 -30.55 11.69
C LYS A 302 -29.89 -29.35 12.12
N VAL A 303 -28.88 -29.54 13.00
CA VAL A 303 -27.97 -28.49 13.45
C VAL A 303 -27.09 -28.00 12.31
N ARG A 304 -26.53 -28.93 11.53
CA ARG A 304 -25.71 -28.61 10.37
C ARG A 304 -26.47 -27.78 9.34
N MET A 305 -27.70 -28.23 8.98
CA MET A 305 -28.56 -27.53 8.04
C MET A 305 -28.98 -26.15 8.56
N GLY A 306 -29.36 -26.06 9.84
CA GLY A 306 -29.74 -24.77 10.47
C GLY A 306 -28.62 -23.76 10.48
N LEU A 307 -27.40 -24.19 10.83
CA LEU A 307 -26.22 -23.31 10.80
C LEU A 307 -25.86 -22.86 9.38
N GLN A 308 -25.96 -23.77 8.39
CA GLN A 308 -25.75 -23.43 6.98
C GLN A 308 -26.75 -22.40 6.47
N GLN A 309 -28.04 -22.55 6.80
CA GLN A 309 -29.07 -21.59 6.44
C GLN A 309 -28.83 -20.22 7.09
N LEU A 310 -28.42 -20.19 8.35
CA LEU A 310 -28.09 -18.96 9.06
C LEU A 310 -26.90 -18.26 8.41
N GLY A 311 -25.83 -19.00 8.09
CA GLY A 311 -24.67 -18.47 7.37
C GLY A 311 -25.04 -17.93 5.99
N PHE A 312 -25.92 -18.62 5.26
CA PHE A 312 -26.37 -18.16 3.94
C PHE A 312 -27.19 -16.85 4.03
N ILE A 313 -28.11 -16.75 4.99
CA ILE A 313 -28.90 -15.53 5.22
C ILE A 313 -27.98 -14.38 5.61
N PHE A 314 -26.98 -14.63 6.47
CA PHE A 314 -25.98 -13.65 6.84
C PHE A 314 -25.20 -13.14 5.63
N LEU A 315 -24.71 -14.05 4.76
CA LEU A 315 -23.97 -13.67 3.55
C LEU A 315 -24.81 -12.87 2.56
N ILE A 316 -26.09 -13.25 2.36
CA ILE A 316 -27.02 -12.46 1.51
C ILE A 316 -27.24 -11.08 2.12
N GLY A 317 -27.47 -11.00 3.43
CA GLY A 317 -27.65 -9.70 4.11
C GLY A 317 -26.43 -8.81 3.97
N LEU A 318 -25.23 -9.37 4.18
CA LEU A 318 -23.97 -8.66 3.99
C LEU A 318 -23.80 -8.20 2.54
N PHE A 319 -24.06 -9.07 1.57
CA PHE A 319 -23.98 -8.73 0.14
C PHE A 319 -24.91 -7.57 -0.23
N ILE A 320 -26.17 -7.60 0.23
CA ILE A 320 -27.11 -6.51 -0.01
C ILE A 320 -26.63 -5.21 0.62
N LEU A 321 -26.16 -5.27 1.88
CA LEU A 321 -25.67 -4.10 2.61
C LEU A 321 -24.46 -3.49 1.91
N VAL A 322 -23.47 -4.28 1.54
CA VAL A 322 -22.25 -3.80 0.86
C VAL A 322 -22.57 -3.24 -0.52
N THR A 323 -23.44 -3.94 -1.29
CA THR A 323 -23.85 -3.45 -2.62
C THR A 323 -24.63 -2.14 -2.52
N PHE A 324 -25.52 -2.00 -1.52
CA PHE A 324 -26.25 -0.76 -1.29
C PHE A 324 -25.32 0.39 -0.91
N ASN A 325 -24.33 0.14 -0.03
CA ASN A 325 -23.31 1.12 0.32
C ASN A 325 -22.48 1.55 -0.91
N ASP A 326 -22.08 0.59 -1.76
CA ASP A 326 -21.36 0.86 -3.02
C ASP A 326 -22.16 1.77 -3.97
N ILE A 327 -23.44 1.49 -4.14
CA ILE A 327 -24.32 2.30 -4.99
C ILE A 327 -24.46 3.71 -4.44
N LEU A 328 -24.67 3.86 -3.13
CA LEU A 328 -24.75 5.18 -2.49
C LEU A 328 -23.44 5.95 -2.66
N ARG A 329 -22.31 5.31 -2.56
CA ARG A 329 -20.98 5.94 -2.73
C ARG A 329 -20.72 6.33 -4.18
N THR A 330 -21.20 5.54 -5.14
CA THR A 330 -20.92 5.78 -6.57
C THR A 330 -21.89 6.80 -7.18
N PHE A 331 -23.12 6.87 -6.68
CA PHE A 331 -24.20 7.70 -7.29
C PHE A 331 -24.81 8.72 -6.31
N GLY A 332 -24.39 8.75 -5.06
CA GLY A 332 -24.97 9.60 -4.00
C GLY A 332 -24.07 10.74 -3.52
N GLY A 333 -22.93 10.99 -4.20
CA GLY A 333 -22.00 12.08 -3.93
C GLY A 333 -22.22 13.28 -4.84
#